data_81607cf6c8d41cb03ba39bc31cd199bf
#
_entry.id   81607cf6c8d41cb03ba39bc31cd199bf
#
_cell.length_a   1.000
_cell.length_b   1.000
_cell.length_c   1.000
_cell.angle_alpha   90.00
_cell.angle_beta   90.00
_cell.angle_gamma   90.00
#
_symmetry.space_group_name_H-M   'P 1'
#
loop_
_entity.id
_entity.type
_entity.pdbx_description
1 polymer ?
#
loop_
_entity_poly.entity_id
_entity_poly.type
_entity_poly.pdbx_seq_one_letter_code
_entity_poly.pdbx_strand_id
1 'polypeptide(L)'
;MTIKFNYRYYLDDNQFEIYHLELDQLIEKKIAKHMDEVGHVIRFAELQQQQGRYVALYVTYEAARYFNPQMDVCHVEEGGVLAIAYSFKVANHINESTKLNDVSYNSKHHFKFIESNQQMKEKIKSIQHAIVEGDTYQVNYTTRLTDNIYFPIHQLYRQLTTVVNCRYN
;
A
#
# COMPACT_ATOMS: atom_id res chain seq x y z
N MET A 1 8.44 -16.47 -9.38
CA MET A 1 7.67 -15.39 -8.73
C MET A 1 8.02 -14.11 -9.44
N THR A 2 7.00 -13.36 -9.86
CA THR A 2 7.14 -12.06 -10.50
C THR A 2 6.38 -11.02 -9.67
N ILE A 3 6.86 -9.78 -9.66
CA ILE A 3 6.16 -8.63 -9.06
C ILE A 3 5.97 -7.60 -10.15
N LYS A 4 4.74 -7.09 -10.27
CA LYS A 4 4.39 -6.07 -11.25
C LYS A 4 4.10 -4.76 -10.55
N PHE A 5 4.63 -3.68 -11.09
CA PHE A 5 4.36 -2.31 -10.68
C PHE A 5 3.76 -1.54 -11.84
N ASN A 6 2.68 -0.84 -11.56
CA ASN A 6 2.09 0.12 -12.48
C ASN A 6 2.15 1.48 -11.81
N TYR A 7 2.80 2.45 -12.42
CA TYR A 7 2.89 3.79 -11.86
C TYR A 7 2.95 4.85 -12.93
N ARG A 8 2.57 6.08 -12.56
CA ARG A 8 2.70 7.27 -13.37
C ARG A 8 3.87 8.10 -12.86
N TYR A 9 4.81 8.34 -13.73
CA TYR A 9 5.89 9.27 -13.47
C TYR A 9 5.51 10.64 -14.02
N TYR A 10 5.29 11.62 -13.15
CA TYR A 10 4.93 12.96 -13.51
C TYR A 10 6.19 13.74 -13.86
N LEU A 11 6.23 14.26 -15.09
CA LEU A 11 7.28 15.16 -15.58
C LEU A 11 6.99 16.60 -15.12
N ASP A 12 5.69 16.96 -15.14
CA ASP A 12 5.14 18.21 -14.58
C ASP A 12 3.69 17.99 -14.14
N ASP A 13 2.96 19.05 -13.79
CA ASP A 13 1.58 18.96 -13.29
C ASP A 13 0.58 18.40 -14.32
N ASN A 14 0.91 18.45 -15.61
CA ASN A 14 0.01 18.06 -16.70
C ASN A 14 0.54 16.91 -17.56
N GLN A 15 1.84 16.58 -17.45
CA GLN A 15 2.48 15.56 -18.26
C GLN A 15 2.99 14.41 -17.39
N PHE A 16 2.67 13.20 -17.80
CA PHE A 16 3.15 12.00 -17.11
C PHE A 16 3.44 10.89 -18.13
N GLU A 17 4.35 10.01 -17.74
CA GLU A 17 4.62 8.76 -18.42
C GLU A 17 4.06 7.60 -17.58
N ILE A 18 3.50 6.60 -18.27
CA ILE A 18 3.00 5.38 -17.60
C ILE A 18 4.08 4.32 -17.71
N TYR A 19 4.46 3.77 -16.56
CA TYR A 19 5.43 2.69 -16.48
C TYR A 19 4.74 1.42 -15.99
N HIS A 20 4.90 0.35 -16.77
CA HIS A 20 4.56 -1.00 -16.40
C HIS A 20 5.85 -1.78 -16.24
N LEU A 21 6.21 -2.07 -15.01
CA LEU A 21 7.45 -2.74 -14.67
C LEU A 21 7.15 -4.13 -14.12
N GLU A 22 7.80 -5.16 -14.70
CA GLU A 22 7.78 -6.52 -14.18
C GLU A 22 9.16 -6.90 -13.69
N LEU A 23 9.26 -7.19 -12.39
CA LEU A 23 10.46 -7.77 -11.79
C LEU A 23 10.36 -9.29 -11.85
N ASP A 24 11.37 -9.92 -12.43
CA ASP A 24 11.42 -11.37 -12.66
C ASP A 24 12.76 -11.97 -12.29
N GLN A 25 12.83 -13.30 -12.28
CA GLN A 25 13.97 -14.08 -11.85
C GLN A 25 14.35 -13.72 -10.39
N LEU A 26 13.44 -14.07 -9.47
CA LEU A 26 13.68 -13.93 -8.03
C LEU A 26 15.00 -14.60 -7.63
N ILE A 27 15.89 -13.85 -6.99
CA ILE A 27 17.18 -14.33 -6.49
C ILE A 27 17.04 -14.74 -5.02
N GLU A 28 16.55 -13.79 -4.21
CA GLU A 28 16.49 -13.95 -2.76
C GLU A 28 15.36 -13.08 -2.19
N LYS A 29 14.88 -13.47 -1.00
CA LYS A 29 13.95 -12.65 -0.21
C LYS A 29 14.37 -12.62 1.23
N LYS A 30 14.08 -11.50 1.91
CA LYS A 30 14.26 -11.36 3.36
C LYS A 30 12.98 -10.80 3.98
N ILE A 31 12.58 -11.35 5.12
CA ILE A 31 11.34 -11.00 5.80
C ILE A 31 11.67 -10.64 7.24
N ALA A 32 11.05 -9.57 7.75
CA ALA A 32 11.03 -9.21 9.16
C ALA A 32 9.63 -9.49 9.74
N LYS A 33 9.57 -10.27 10.79
CA LYS A 33 8.38 -10.52 11.60
C LYS A 33 8.50 -9.88 12.98
N HIS A 34 9.71 -9.58 13.39
CA HIS A 34 10.03 -8.90 14.66
C HIS A 34 10.65 -7.53 14.37
N MET A 35 10.50 -6.61 15.32
CA MET A 35 10.90 -5.21 15.16
C MET A 35 12.41 -5.06 14.94
N ASP A 36 13.23 -5.85 15.62
CA ASP A 36 14.68 -5.88 15.49
C ASP A 36 15.18 -6.39 14.12
N GLU A 37 14.34 -7.13 13.40
CA GLU A 37 14.66 -7.65 12.06
C GLU A 37 14.44 -6.62 10.95
N VAL A 38 13.64 -5.56 11.19
CA VAL A 38 13.29 -4.55 10.16
C VAL A 38 14.53 -3.93 9.53
N GLY A 39 15.49 -3.52 10.35
CA GLY A 39 16.77 -2.96 9.88
C GLY A 39 17.59 -3.93 9.04
N HIS A 40 17.50 -5.23 9.31
CA HIS A 40 18.16 -6.25 8.52
C HIS A 40 17.55 -6.39 7.12
N VAL A 41 16.23 -6.25 7.00
CA VAL A 41 15.53 -6.27 5.69
C VAL A 41 15.88 -5.05 4.86
N ILE A 42 15.90 -3.87 5.48
CA ILE A 42 16.27 -2.62 4.79
C ILE A 42 17.71 -2.69 4.29
N ARG A 43 18.65 -3.09 5.15
CA ARG A 43 20.06 -3.24 4.78
C ARG A 43 20.27 -4.28 3.69
N PHE A 44 19.53 -5.39 3.74
CA PHE A 44 19.52 -6.36 2.65
C PHE A 44 19.06 -5.73 1.33
N ALA A 45 17.98 -4.95 1.33
CA ALA A 45 17.48 -4.26 0.14
C ALA A 45 18.52 -3.33 -0.47
N GLU A 46 19.20 -2.52 0.35
CA GLU A 46 20.28 -1.63 -0.06
C GLU A 46 21.46 -2.38 -0.67
N LEU A 47 21.91 -3.45 -0.02
CA LEU A 47 23.03 -4.27 -0.51
C LEU A 47 22.69 -4.92 -1.86
N GLN A 48 21.46 -5.42 -2.02
CA GLN A 48 21.04 -6.01 -3.29
C GLN A 48 21.03 -4.96 -4.42
N GLN A 49 20.56 -3.75 -4.12
CA GLN A 49 20.54 -2.65 -5.08
C GLN A 49 21.97 -2.22 -5.46
N GLN A 50 22.90 -2.12 -4.51
CA GLN A 50 24.31 -1.82 -4.76
C GLN A 50 24.99 -2.87 -5.65
N GLN A 51 24.51 -4.11 -5.62
CA GLN A 51 24.96 -5.19 -6.50
C GLN A 51 24.33 -5.14 -7.91
N GLY A 52 23.59 -4.10 -8.24
CA GLY A 52 22.93 -3.93 -9.53
C GLY A 52 21.67 -4.79 -9.71
N ARG A 53 21.08 -5.25 -8.62
CA ARG A 53 19.84 -6.03 -8.65
C ARG A 53 18.62 -5.13 -8.49
N TYR A 54 17.48 -5.58 -8.96
CA TYR A 54 16.21 -4.89 -8.77
C TYR A 54 15.57 -5.35 -7.48
N VAL A 55 15.06 -4.41 -6.70
CA VAL A 55 14.53 -4.72 -5.36
C VAL A 55 13.09 -4.21 -5.24
N ALA A 56 12.19 -5.10 -4.81
CA ALA A 56 10.88 -4.73 -4.31
C ALA A 56 10.91 -4.78 -2.78
N LEU A 57 10.76 -3.61 -2.13
CA LEU A 57 10.73 -3.46 -0.68
C LEU A 57 9.31 -3.05 -0.26
N TYR A 58 8.75 -3.79 0.68
CA TYR A 58 7.51 -3.46 1.37
C TYR A 58 7.79 -3.32 2.85
N VAL A 59 7.34 -2.19 3.44
CA VAL A 59 7.44 -1.92 4.87
C VAL A 59 6.07 -1.52 5.35
N THR A 60 5.56 -2.18 6.38
CA THR A 60 4.24 -1.86 6.94
C THR A 60 4.30 -0.60 7.80
N TYR A 61 3.14 0.01 8.04
CA TYR A 61 3.05 1.14 8.96
C TYR A 61 3.43 0.74 10.38
N GLU A 62 3.15 -0.48 10.77
CA GLU A 62 3.47 -1.02 12.10
C GLU A 62 4.98 -1.10 12.36
N ALA A 63 5.79 -1.14 11.32
CA ALA A 63 7.26 -1.03 11.43
C ALA A 63 7.75 0.38 11.81
N ALA A 64 6.86 1.39 11.88
CA ALA A 64 7.22 2.76 12.24
C ALA A 64 7.93 2.85 13.61
N ARG A 65 7.61 1.97 14.55
CA ARG A 65 8.29 1.88 15.86
C ARG A 65 9.78 1.56 15.78
N TYR A 66 10.21 0.91 14.71
CA TYR A 66 11.63 0.69 14.47
C TYR A 66 12.39 2.01 14.24
N PHE A 67 11.75 2.94 13.54
CA PHE A 67 12.35 4.24 13.22
C PHE A 67 12.15 5.26 14.34
N ASN A 68 11.00 5.20 15.00
CA ASN A 68 10.67 6.06 16.13
C ASN A 68 9.89 5.25 17.19
N PRO A 69 10.51 4.87 18.30
CA PRO A 69 9.87 4.08 19.36
C PRO A 69 8.64 4.72 20.00
N GLN A 70 8.47 6.05 19.85
CA GLN A 70 7.33 6.80 20.38
C GLN A 70 6.08 6.73 19.46
N MET A 71 6.24 6.19 18.25
CA MET A 71 5.10 6.03 17.33
C MET A 71 4.11 5.01 17.90
N ASP A 72 2.85 5.43 17.96
CA ASP A 72 1.75 4.52 18.28
C ASP A 72 1.31 3.77 17.01
N VAL A 73 1.30 2.45 17.07
CA VAL A 73 0.98 1.59 15.94
C VAL A 73 0.05 0.46 16.39
N CYS A 74 -0.73 -0.07 15.47
CA CYS A 74 -1.57 -1.22 15.74
C CYS A 74 -0.73 -2.44 16.10
N HIS A 75 -1.30 -3.32 16.92
CA HIS A 75 -0.66 -4.61 17.21
C HIS A 75 -0.64 -5.46 15.94
N VAL A 76 0.52 -6.01 15.64
CA VAL A 76 0.67 -6.98 14.54
C VAL A 76 0.32 -8.35 15.09
N GLU A 77 -0.60 -9.05 14.43
CA GLU A 77 -0.94 -10.43 14.79
C GLU A 77 0.30 -11.35 14.74
N GLU A 78 0.27 -12.41 15.51
CA GLU A 78 1.38 -13.37 15.56
C GLU A 78 1.70 -13.90 14.15
N GLY A 79 2.96 -13.78 13.74
CA GLY A 79 3.41 -14.15 12.40
C GLY A 79 3.19 -13.10 11.30
N GLY A 80 2.62 -11.94 11.63
CA GLY A 80 2.48 -10.82 10.69
C GLY A 80 3.83 -10.29 10.21
N VAL A 81 3.84 -9.74 9.01
CA VAL A 81 5.05 -9.22 8.36
C VAL A 81 5.19 -7.73 8.65
N LEU A 82 6.35 -7.31 9.15
CA LEU A 82 6.71 -5.89 9.35
C LEU A 82 7.43 -5.31 8.14
N ALA A 83 8.32 -6.08 7.53
CA ALA A 83 8.98 -5.70 6.30
C ALA A 83 9.33 -6.92 5.45
N ILE A 84 9.35 -6.76 4.14
CA ILE A 84 9.81 -7.79 3.22
C ILE A 84 10.52 -7.15 2.03
N ALA A 85 11.68 -7.69 1.68
CA ALA A 85 12.42 -7.33 0.48
C ALA A 85 12.59 -8.54 -0.42
N TYR A 86 12.37 -8.33 -1.71
CA TYR A 86 12.61 -9.29 -2.77
C TYR A 86 13.69 -8.74 -3.70
N SER A 87 14.68 -9.55 -4.04
CA SER A 87 15.73 -9.21 -4.99
C SER A 87 15.55 -9.99 -6.29
N PHE A 88 15.60 -9.29 -7.42
CA PHE A 88 15.38 -9.84 -8.75
C PHE A 88 16.56 -9.55 -9.67
N LYS A 89 16.76 -10.45 -10.64
CA LYS A 89 17.81 -10.30 -11.63
C LYS A 89 17.39 -9.41 -12.80
N VAL A 90 16.10 -9.40 -13.15
CA VAL A 90 15.59 -8.76 -14.37
C VAL A 90 14.44 -7.82 -14.03
N ALA A 91 14.43 -6.66 -14.70
CA ALA A 91 13.28 -5.76 -14.74
C ALA A 91 12.93 -5.48 -16.20
N ASN A 92 11.71 -5.82 -16.58
CA ASN A 92 11.19 -5.62 -17.93
C ASN A 92 10.14 -4.51 -17.93
N HIS A 93 10.23 -3.60 -18.88
CA HIS A 93 9.10 -2.73 -19.21
C HIS A 93 8.10 -3.53 -20.03
N ILE A 94 6.86 -3.59 -19.56
CA ILE A 94 5.78 -4.29 -20.26
C ILE A 94 4.91 -3.25 -20.95
N ASN A 95 4.81 -3.34 -22.26
CA ASN A 95 3.80 -2.59 -23.02
C ASN A 95 2.48 -3.36 -22.93
N GLU A 96 1.77 -3.20 -21.81
CA GLU A 96 0.42 -3.75 -21.69
C GLU A 96 -0.57 -2.91 -22.50
N SER A 97 -0.77 -3.26 -23.75
CA SER A 97 -2.02 -2.98 -24.43
C SER A 97 -3.10 -3.96 -23.94
N THR A 98 -3.36 -3.97 -22.66
CA THR A 98 -4.43 -4.81 -22.11
C THR A 98 -5.76 -4.16 -22.45
N LYS A 99 -6.38 -4.65 -23.53
CA LYS A 99 -7.82 -4.51 -23.70
C LYS A 99 -8.44 -5.13 -22.45
N LEU A 100 -8.93 -4.27 -21.57
CA LEU A 100 -9.77 -4.67 -20.45
C LEU A 100 -10.97 -5.38 -21.03
N ASN A 101 -11.03 -6.68 -20.94
CA ASN A 101 -12.27 -7.38 -21.14
C ASN A 101 -13.17 -6.92 -20.00
N ASP A 102 -14.19 -6.15 -20.35
CA ASP A 102 -15.24 -5.69 -19.44
C ASP A 102 -15.94 -6.93 -18.85
N VAL A 103 -15.42 -7.41 -17.75
CA VAL A 103 -16.14 -8.35 -16.91
C VAL A 103 -17.01 -7.50 -15.98
N SER A 104 -18.20 -7.15 -16.45
CA SER A 104 -19.18 -6.50 -15.61
C SER A 104 -19.69 -7.49 -14.57
N TYR A 105 -19.17 -7.40 -13.35
CA TYR A 105 -19.77 -8.08 -12.22
C TYR A 105 -20.95 -7.25 -11.71
N ASN A 106 -22.15 -7.75 -11.92
CA ASN A 106 -23.39 -7.21 -11.35
C ASN A 106 -23.59 -7.65 -9.89
N SER A 107 -22.54 -7.65 -9.08
CA SER A 107 -22.68 -7.92 -7.66
C SER A 107 -23.05 -6.61 -6.94
N LYS A 108 -24.22 -6.59 -6.32
CA LYS A 108 -24.61 -5.49 -5.42
C LYS A 108 -23.73 -5.58 -4.18
N HIS A 109 -22.73 -4.70 -4.10
CA HIS A 109 -21.91 -4.54 -2.90
C HIS A 109 -22.64 -3.69 -1.88
N HIS A 110 -22.62 -4.12 -0.63
CA HIS A 110 -23.25 -3.41 0.49
C HIS A 110 -22.16 -3.04 1.51
N PHE A 111 -21.37 -2.05 1.16
CA PHE A 111 -20.34 -1.52 2.07
C PHE A 111 -21.02 -0.95 3.34
N LYS A 112 -20.53 -1.36 4.48
CA LYS A 112 -20.96 -0.89 5.79
C LYS A 112 -19.82 -0.17 6.49
N PHE A 113 -20.14 0.99 7.07
CA PHE A 113 -19.20 1.64 7.98
C PHE A 113 -19.02 0.78 9.23
N ILE A 114 -17.78 0.66 9.72
CA ILE A 114 -17.50 0.01 11.00
C ILE A 114 -17.95 0.84 12.19
N GLU A 115 -18.15 2.14 11.99
CA GLU A 115 -18.61 3.10 12.99
C GLU A 115 -20.06 3.53 12.69
N SER A 116 -20.82 3.74 13.75
CA SER A 116 -22.16 4.34 13.62
C SER A 116 -22.05 5.83 13.28
N ASN A 117 -23.10 6.37 12.68
CA ASN A 117 -23.21 7.81 12.42
C ASN A 117 -23.05 8.66 13.69
N GLN A 118 -23.52 8.14 14.83
CA GLN A 118 -23.39 8.84 16.11
C GLN A 118 -21.94 8.92 16.57
N GLN A 119 -21.20 7.80 16.50
CA GLN A 119 -19.77 7.75 16.83
C GLN A 119 -18.95 8.68 15.94
N MET A 120 -19.23 8.71 14.63
CA MET A 120 -18.56 9.62 13.71
C MET A 120 -18.81 11.08 14.07
N LYS A 121 -20.06 11.46 14.39
CA LYS A 121 -20.41 12.82 14.79
C LYS A 121 -19.69 13.24 16.08
N GLU A 122 -19.60 12.35 17.07
CA GLU A 122 -18.92 12.62 18.34
C GLU A 122 -17.41 12.85 18.12
N LYS A 123 -16.77 12.01 17.31
CA LYS A 123 -15.36 12.16 16.96
C LYS A 123 -15.08 13.48 16.20
N ILE A 124 -15.94 13.83 15.23
CA ILE A 124 -15.80 15.08 14.50
C ILE A 124 -15.94 16.29 15.44
N LYS A 125 -16.88 16.26 16.38
CA LYS A 125 -17.01 17.34 17.40
C LYS A 125 -15.79 17.43 18.29
N SER A 126 -15.22 16.30 18.71
CA SER A 126 -13.99 16.29 19.51
C SER A 126 -12.81 16.89 18.73
N ILE A 127 -12.68 16.56 17.45
CA ILE A 127 -11.64 17.14 16.57
C ILE A 127 -11.84 18.65 16.43
N GLN A 128 -13.07 19.11 16.18
CA GLN A 128 -13.38 20.53 16.07
C GLN A 128 -13.04 21.27 17.37
N HIS A 129 -13.31 20.67 18.51
CA HIS A 129 -12.94 21.26 19.82
C HIS A 129 -11.43 21.37 19.97
N ALA A 130 -10.66 20.29 19.67
CA ALA A 130 -9.21 20.34 19.73
C ALA A 130 -8.59 21.41 18.79
N ILE A 131 -9.22 21.65 17.63
CA ILE A 131 -8.78 22.72 16.72
C ILE A 131 -9.07 24.10 17.36
N VAL A 132 -10.22 24.30 17.97
CA VAL A 132 -10.59 25.58 18.63
C VAL A 132 -9.68 25.85 19.81
N GLU A 133 -9.34 24.85 20.61
CA GLU A 133 -8.43 24.99 21.76
C GLU A 133 -6.95 25.16 21.35
N GLY A 134 -6.63 24.98 20.08
CA GLY A 134 -5.27 25.11 19.56
C GLY A 134 -4.38 23.89 19.78
N ASP A 135 -4.94 22.77 20.18
CA ASP A 135 -4.21 21.50 20.35
C ASP A 135 -3.69 20.97 19.02
N THR A 136 -4.41 21.26 17.93
CA THR A 136 -4.03 20.90 16.56
C THR A 136 -4.63 21.90 15.57
N TYR A 137 -4.03 22.02 14.38
CA TYR A 137 -4.57 22.88 13.32
C TYR A 137 -5.28 22.09 12.20
N GLN A 138 -5.02 20.79 12.11
CA GLN A 138 -5.60 19.91 11.10
C GLN A 138 -5.60 18.47 11.57
N VAL A 139 -6.68 17.74 11.26
CA VAL A 139 -6.78 16.29 11.49
C VAL A 139 -7.36 15.64 10.25
N ASN A 140 -6.71 14.59 9.76
CA ASN A 140 -7.25 13.70 8.73
C ASN A 140 -8.04 12.57 9.41
N TYR A 141 -9.36 12.73 9.46
CA TYR A 141 -10.23 11.71 10.02
C TYR A 141 -10.56 10.66 8.97
N THR A 142 -10.31 9.40 9.30
CA THR A 142 -10.61 8.25 8.42
C THR A 142 -11.48 7.23 9.11
N THR A 143 -12.34 6.56 8.35
CA THR A 143 -13.10 5.40 8.81
C THR A 143 -13.01 4.28 7.78
N ARG A 144 -13.38 3.07 8.18
CA ARG A 144 -13.34 1.89 7.31
C ARG A 144 -14.73 1.52 6.84
N LEU A 145 -14.79 1.10 5.58
CA LEU A 145 -15.92 0.41 5.00
C LEU A 145 -15.58 -1.06 4.86
N THR A 146 -16.51 -1.93 5.25
CA THR A 146 -16.35 -3.38 5.14
C THR A 146 -17.45 -3.97 4.28
N ASP A 147 -17.08 -4.93 3.45
CA ASP A 147 -18.01 -5.80 2.72
C ASP A 147 -17.38 -7.17 2.52
N ASN A 148 -18.18 -8.18 2.25
CA ASN A 148 -17.69 -9.50 1.89
C ASN A 148 -17.55 -9.58 0.37
N ILE A 149 -16.34 -9.81 -0.10
CA ILE A 149 -16.03 -9.92 -1.51
C ILE A 149 -15.86 -11.40 -1.86
N TYR A 150 -16.70 -11.90 -2.78
CA TYR A 150 -16.74 -13.32 -3.19
C TYR A 150 -16.04 -13.59 -4.54
N PHE A 151 -15.20 -12.68 -4.99
CA PHE A 151 -14.42 -12.84 -6.22
C PHE A 151 -12.92 -12.66 -5.96
N PRO A 152 -12.05 -13.15 -6.87
CA PRO A 152 -10.61 -13.10 -6.67
C PRO A 152 -10.07 -11.67 -6.55
N ILE A 153 -9.17 -11.44 -5.60
CA ILE A 153 -8.63 -10.11 -5.27
C ILE A 153 -7.99 -9.39 -6.48
N HIS A 154 -7.39 -10.14 -7.41
CA HIS A 154 -6.81 -9.56 -8.62
C HIS A 154 -7.86 -8.93 -9.55
N GLN A 155 -9.11 -9.40 -9.51
CA GLN A 155 -10.21 -8.79 -10.27
C GLN A 155 -10.66 -7.49 -9.63
N LEU A 156 -10.74 -7.44 -8.29
CA LEU A 156 -11.00 -6.19 -7.57
C LEU A 156 -9.93 -5.15 -7.88
N TYR A 157 -8.66 -5.54 -7.82
CA TYR A 157 -7.55 -4.67 -8.17
C TYR A 157 -7.72 -4.08 -9.57
N ARG A 158 -8.02 -4.90 -10.57
CA ARG A 158 -8.25 -4.44 -11.95
C ARG A 158 -9.40 -3.44 -12.04
N GLN A 159 -10.53 -3.69 -11.40
CA GLN A 159 -11.67 -2.78 -11.40
C GLN A 159 -11.32 -1.44 -10.75
N LEU A 160 -10.66 -1.46 -9.60
CA LEU A 160 -10.26 -0.23 -8.91
C LEU A 160 -9.27 0.59 -9.74
N THR A 161 -8.29 -0.05 -10.38
CA THR A 161 -7.26 0.65 -11.15
C THR A 161 -7.80 1.24 -12.47
N THR A 162 -8.94 0.75 -12.98
CA THR A 162 -9.60 1.35 -14.16
C THR A 162 -10.41 2.59 -13.82
N VAL A 163 -10.97 2.65 -12.60
CA VAL A 163 -11.84 3.75 -12.18
C VAL A 163 -11.04 4.86 -11.48
N VAL A 164 -10.02 4.47 -10.72
CA VAL A 164 -9.22 5.41 -9.93
C VAL A 164 -7.89 5.66 -10.63
N ASN A 165 -7.67 6.88 -11.07
CA ASN A 165 -6.38 7.33 -11.61
C ASN A 165 -5.38 7.52 -10.46
N CYS A 166 -4.84 6.42 -9.95
CA CYS A 166 -3.82 6.48 -8.91
C CYS A 166 -2.44 6.78 -9.53
N ARG A 167 -1.61 7.52 -8.79
CA ARG A 167 -0.22 7.77 -9.17
C ARG A 167 0.60 6.48 -9.16
N TYR A 168 0.29 5.61 -8.22
CA TYR A 168 0.93 4.29 -8.04
C TYR A 168 -0.16 3.21 -7.92
N ASN A 169 0.00 2.12 -8.64
CA ASN A 169 -0.87 0.94 -8.60
C ASN A 169 -0.05 -0.33 -8.41
#